data_a39f990bca5e8e859d5445efb5d22231
#
_entry.id   a39f990bca5e8e859d5445efb5d22231
#
_cell.length_a   1.000
_cell.length_b   1.000
_cell.length_c   1.000
_cell.angle_alpha   90.00
_cell.angle_beta   90.00
_cell.angle_gamma   90.00
#
_symmetry.space_group_name_H-M   'P 1'
#
loop_
_entity.id
_entity.type
_entity.pdbx_description
1 polymer ?
#
loop_
_entity_poly.entity_id
_entity_poly.type
_entity_poly.pdbx_seq_one_letter_code
_entity_poly.pdbx_strand_id
1 'polypeptide(L)'
;MDSLTTGPELQLIMEKLHQLVQTDLSFEEICREIRAYRKRTYLLFALESLENLAKNGRCSMVTAKAAGILGIRLVGRASDEGTLEPLHKCRGEKQALHRLFASMKEMGFRGGKVRIAHTYNPRAAVSLTALIHEEFPGCDVEIVRNGGLCTFYTENGGLLLGFEG
;
A
#
# COMPACT_ATOMS: atom_id res chain seq x y z
N MET A 1 4.28 19.92 0.81
CA MET A 1 4.46 18.77 1.72
C MET A 1 4.85 17.57 0.87
N ASP A 2 5.90 16.87 1.22
CA ASP A 2 6.23 15.58 0.62
C ASP A 2 5.36 14.50 1.28
N SER A 3 4.69 13.68 0.49
CA SER A 3 3.87 12.58 1.01
C SER A 3 4.71 11.37 1.44
N LEU A 4 5.93 11.22 0.88
CA LEU A 4 6.84 10.08 1.05
C LEU A 4 6.18 8.73 0.71
N THR A 5 5.13 8.74 -0.11
CA THR A 5 4.34 7.56 -0.48
C THR A 5 3.80 7.65 -1.89
N THR A 6 3.11 6.60 -2.35
CA THR A 6 2.54 6.49 -3.68
C THR A 6 1.24 5.68 -3.66
N GLY A 7 0.56 5.61 -4.81
CA GLY A 7 -0.58 4.73 -5.02
C GLY A 7 -1.70 4.91 -3.99
N PRO A 8 -2.18 3.80 -3.37
CA PRO A 8 -3.38 3.82 -2.54
C PRO A 8 -3.22 4.62 -1.24
N GLU A 9 -2.04 4.71 -0.65
CA GLU A 9 -1.83 5.59 0.51
C GLU A 9 -1.88 7.07 0.10
N LEU A 10 -1.28 7.44 -1.03
CA LEU A 10 -1.42 8.79 -1.57
C LEU A 10 -2.88 9.12 -1.87
N GLN A 11 -3.68 8.17 -2.34
CA GLN A 11 -5.12 8.34 -2.55
C GLN A 11 -5.82 8.74 -1.24
N LEU A 12 -5.57 8.04 -0.13
CA LEU A 12 -6.12 8.39 1.18
C LEU A 12 -5.76 9.83 1.60
N ILE A 13 -4.51 10.22 1.40
CA ILE A 13 -4.04 11.58 1.69
C ILE A 13 -4.78 12.61 0.84
N MET A 14 -4.98 12.34 -0.46
CA MET A 14 -5.71 13.23 -1.37
C MET A 14 -7.20 13.31 -1.02
N GLU A 15 -7.84 12.19 -0.66
CA GLU A 15 -9.22 12.17 -0.19
C GLU A 15 -9.39 13.04 1.07
N LYS A 16 -8.45 12.92 2.02
CA LYS A 16 -8.46 13.74 3.23
C LYS A 16 -8.25 15.21 2.92
N LEU A 17 -7.30 15.54 2.06
CA LEU A 17 -7.06 16.91 1.62
C LEU A 17 -8.31 17.49 0.95
N HIS A 18 -8.95 16.72 0.06
CA HIS A 18 -10.21 17.14 -0.59
C HIS A 18 -11.30 17.47 0.44
N GLN A 19 -11.45 16.66 1.49
CA GLN A 19 -12.38 16.95 2.59
C GLN A 19 -12.03 18.23 3.31
N LEU A 20 -10.76 18.45 3.64
CA LEU A 20 -10.30 19.63 4.38
C LEU A 20 -10.50 20.94 3.61
N VAL A 21 -10.28 20.95 2.29
CA VAL A 21 -10.48 22.16 1.48
C VAL A 21 -11.95 22.53 1.26
N GLN A 22 -12.90 21.67 1.66
CA GLN A 22 -14.33 21.99 1.69
C GLN A 22 -14.79 22.57 3.03
N THR A 23 -13.89 22.73 3.99
CA THR A 23 -14.19 23.33 5.31
C THR A 23 -13.77 24.79 5.36
N ASP A 24 -14.18 25.51 6.39
CA ASP A 24 -13.78 26.91 6.65
C ASP A 24 -12.39 27.03 7.33
N LEU A 25 -11.59 25.97 7.33
CA LEU A 25 -10.24 25.98 7.90
C LEU A 25 -9.30 26.88 7.10
N SER A 26 -8.43 27.61 7.80
CA SER A 26 -7.35 28.36 7.17
C SER A 26 -6.33 27.44 6.48
N PHE A 27 -5.53 28.00 5.59
CA PHE A 27 -4.47 27.26 4.89
C PHE A 27 -3.49 26.59 5.89
N GLU A 28 -3.12 27.29 6.96
CA GLU A 28 -2.22 26.81 8.01
C GLU A 28 -2.83 25.63 8.76
N GLU A 29 -4.12 25.69 9.06
CA GLU A 29 -4.86 24.61 9.70
C GLU A 29 -4.96 23.38 8.79
N ILE A 30 -5.31 23.56 7.51
CA ILE A 30 -5.30 22.48 6.52
C ILE A 30 -3.92 21.82 6.44
N CYS A 31 -2.85 22.62 6.39
CA CYS A 31 -1.48 22.11 6.37
C CYS A 31 -1.12 21.31 7.63
N ARG A 32 -1.60 21.73 8.79
CA ARG A 32 -1.40 21.00 10.05
C ARG A 32 -2.14 19.67 10.05
N GLU A 33 -3.43 19.69 9.72
CA GLU A 33 -4.30 18.51 9.70
C GLU A 33 -3.81 17.44 8.70
N ILE A 34 -3.42 17.84 7.49
CA ILE A 34 -2.95 16.87 6.48
C ILE A 34 -1.59 16.26 6.85
N ARG A 35 -0.71 17.02 7.51
CA ARG A 35 0.55 16.48 8.04
C ARG A 35 0.32 15.50 9.18
N ALA A 36 -0.66 15.76 10.04
CA ALA A 36 -1.05 14.85 11.11
C ALA A 36 -1.68 13.57 10.56
N TYR A 37 -2.55 13.69 9.56
CA TYR A 37 -3.19 12.55 8.90
C TYR A 37 -2.17 11.62 8.24
N ARG A 38 -1.20 12.18 7.48
CA ARG A 38 -0.13 11.39 6.84
C ARG A 38 0.62 10.48 7.81
N LYS A 39 0.79 10.88 9.06
CA LYS A 39 1.48 10.07 10.09
C LYS A 39 0.68 8.84 10.55
N ARG A 40 -0.57 8.74 10.13
CA ARG A 40 -1.48 7.65 10.46
C ARG A 40 -1.95 6.90 9.21
N THR A 41 -1.27 7.10 8.10
CA THR A 41 -1.48 6.33 6.88
C THR A 41 -0.25 5.51 6.57
N TYR A 42 -0.45 4.36 5.95
CA TYR A 42 0.60 3.39 5.68
C TYR A 42 0.42 2.76 4.32
N LEU A 43 1.53 2.37 3.70
CA LEU A 43 1.58 1.61 2.47
C LEU A 43 2.25 0.26 2.70
N LEU A 44 1.52 -0.81 2.41
CA LEU A 44 2.05 -2.17 2.25
C LEU A 44 2.02 -2.58 0.78
N PHE A 45 2.86 -3.53 0.43
CA PHE A 45 2.90 -4.11 -0.91
C PHE A 45 3.11 -5.61 -0.89
N ALA A 46 2.61 -6.30 -1.93
CA ALA A 46 2.96 -7.68 -2.25
C ALA A 46 3.33 -7.77 -3.73
N LEU A 47 4.58 -8.08 -4.03
CA LEU A 47 5.15 -8.07 -5.37
C LEU A 47 5.78 -9.43 -5.72
N GLU A 48 5.57 -9.88 -6.96
CA GLU A 48 6.23 -11.08 -7.50
C GLU A 48 7.63 -10.79 -8.03
N SER A 49 7.83 -9.58 -8.54
CA SER A 49 9.09 -9.10 -9.09
C SER A 49 9.42 -7.71 -8.54
N LEU A 50 10.69 -7.43 -8.43
CA LEU A 50 11.25 -6.12 -8.09
C LEU A 50 12.22 -5.65 -9.19
N GLU A 51 12.13 -6.23 -10.38
CA GLU A 51 13.12 -6.00 -11.45
C GLU A 51 13.12 -4.54 -11.89
N ASN A 52 11.94 -3.97 -12.12
CA ASN A 52 11.82 -2.57 -12.52
C ASN A 52 12.22 -1.59 -11.40
N LEU A 53 11.96 -1.94 -10.14
CA LEU A 53 12.44 -1.17 -8.98
C LEU A 53 13.97 -1.16 -8.92
N ALA A 54 14.61 -2.32 -9.11
CA ALA A 54 16.05 -2.44 -9.07
C ALA A 54 16.73 -1.74 -10.27
N LYS A 55 16.22 -1.93 -11.49
CA LYS A 55 16.73 -1.26 -12.69
C LYS A 55 16.69 0.27 -12.58
N ASN A 56 15.76 0.81 -11.81
CA ASN A 56 15.59 2.23 -11.57
C ASN A 56 16.15 2.72 -10.23
N GLY A 57 16.96 1.90 -9.54
CA GLY A 57 17.64 2.30 -8.31
C GLY A 57 16.71 2.49 -7.10
N ARG A 58 15.50 1.90 -7.10
CA ARG A 58 14.53 1.99 -6.00
C ARG A 58 14.65 0.85 -5.00
N CYS A 59 15.40 -0.19 -5.32
CA CYS A 59 15.83 -1.25 -4.40
C CYS A 59 17.15 -1.86 -4.89
N SER A 60 17.82 -2.65 -4.05
CA SER A 60 19.05 -3.30 -4.45
C SER A 60 18.80 -4.47 -5.40
N MET A 61 19.76 -4.74 -6.30
CA MET A 61 19.72 -5.92 -7.19
C MET A 61 19.67 -7.24 -6.42
N VAL A 62 20.27 -7.27 -5.21
CA VAL A 62 20.23 -8.45 -4.33
C VAL A 62 18.81 -8.70 -3.82
N THR A 63 18.12 -7.63 -3.42
CA THR A 63 16.70 -7.70 -3.00
C THR A 63 15.81 -8.15 -4.15
N ALA A 64 16.03 -7.63 -5.36
CA ALA A 64 15.27 -8.00 -6.55
C ALA A 64 15.44 -9.47 -6.93
N LYS A 65 16.68 -10.00 -6.91
CA LYS A 65 16.94 -11.42 -7.18
C LYS A 65 16.27 -12.35 -6.17
N ALA A 66 16.16 -11.93 -4.91
CA ALA A 66 15.48 -12.71 -3.88
C ALA A 66 13.96 -12.79 -4.08
N ALA A 67 13.35 -11.78 -4.71
CA ALA A 67 11.93 -11.78 -5.08
C ALA A 67 11.67 -12.51 -6.41
N GLY A 68 12.62 -12.49 -7.37
CA GLY A 68 12.47 -13.10 -8.69
C GLY A 68 12.50 -14.65 -8.73
N ILE A 69 12.43 -15.33 -7.59
CA ILE A 69 12.34 -16.78 -7.52
C ILE A 69 10.89 -17.17 -7.81
N LEU A 70 10.67 -18.06 -8.76
CA LEU A 70 9.35 -18.53 -9.17
C LEU A 70 8.48 -18.94 -7.96
N GLY A 71 7.29 -18.35 -7.88
CA GLY A 71 6.33 -18.61 -6.81
C GLY A 71 6.64 -17.92 -5.46
N ILE A 72 7.67 -17.06 -5.38
CA ILE A 72 7.94 -16.23 -4.21
C ILE A 72 7.36 -14.83 -4.44
N ARG A 73 6.61 -14.35 -3.46
CA ARG A 73 6.13 -12.97 -3.37
C ARG A 73 6.82 -12.25 -2.20
N LEU A 74 7.25 -11.03 -2.44
CA LEU A 74 7.78 -10.17 -1.40
C LEU A 74 6.65 -9.29 -0.84
N VAL A 75 6.42 -9.40 0.46
CA VAL A 75 5.57 -8.47 1.22
C VAL A 75 6.47 -7.48 1.91
N GLY A 76 6.11 -6.21 1.87
CA GLY A 76 6.88 -5.15 2.50
C GLY A 76 6.05 -3.88 2.71
N ARG A 77 6.71 -2.84 3.19
CA ARG A 77 6.10 -1.52 3.46
C ARG A 77 6.90 -0.38 2.83
N ALA A 78 6.26 0.77 2.67
CA ALA A 78 6.99 2.02 2.56
C ALA A 78 7.52 2.41 3.94
N SER A 79 8.78 2.86 4.01
CA SER A 79 9.36 3.41 5.23
C SER A 79 8.90 4.85 5.46
N ASP A 80 9.16 5.39 6.65
CA ASP A 80 8.92 6.80 6.97
C ASP A 80 9.75 7.76 6.11
N GLU A 81 10.80 7.26 5.45
CA GLU A 81 11.67 7.99 4.52
C GLU A 81 11.24 7.83 3.06
N GLY A 82 10.16 7.09 2.77
CA GLY A 82 9.68 6.84 1.41
C GLY A 82 10.48 5.78 0.64
N THR A 83 11.24 4.94 1.33
CA THR A 83 11.95 3.79 0.74
C THR A 83 11.16 2.50 0.92
N LEU A 84 11.53 1.46 0.18
CA LEU A 84 10.87 0.16 0.27
C LEU A 84 11.59 -0.73 1.29
N GLU A 85 10.85 -1.21 2.29
CA GLU A 85 11.32 -2.14 3.32
C GLU A 85 10.68 -3.52 3.15
N PRO A 86 11.46 -4.55 2.80
CA PRO A 86 10.97 -5.92 2.79
C PRO A 86 10.65 -6.42 4.21
N LEU A 87 9.48 -7.03 4.38
CA LEU A 87 9.06 -7.64 5.66
C LEU A 87 9.08 -9.17 5.59
N HIS A 88 8.44 -9.75 4.57
CA HIS A 88 8.24 -11.19 4.46
C HIS A 88 8.49 -11.70 3.05
N LYS A 89 9.09 -12.91 2.95
CA LYS A 89 9.11 -13.73 1.73
C LYS A 89 8.01 -14.79 1.84
N CYS A 90 7.07 -14.77 0.91
CA CYS A 90 5.89 -15.63 0.94
C CYS A 90 5.90 -16.59 -0.24
N ARG A 91 5.57 -17.85 0.02
CA ARG A 91 5.39 -18.84 -1.05
C ARG A 91 3.95 -18.79 -1.54
N GLY A 92 3.77 -18.21 -2.73
CA GLY A 92 2.48 -18.06 -3.38
C GLY A 92 1.62 -16.91 -2.84
N GLU A 93 0.51 -16.67 -3.53
CA GLU A 93 -0.38 -15.52 -3.30
C GLU A 93 -1.12 -15.60 -1.97
N LYS A 94 -1.68 -16.76 -1.65
CA LYS A 94 -2.45 -16.93 -0.41
C LYS A 94 -1.66 -16.53 0.83
N GLN A 95 -0.41 -16.99 0.94
CA GLN A 95 0.45 -16.62 2.07
C GLN A 95 0.77 -15.14 2.08
N ALA A 96 0.99 -14.52 0.90
CA ALA A 96 1.25 -13.09 0.80
C ALA A 96 0.06 -12.26 1.27
N LEU A 97 -1.18 -12.61 0.90
CA LEU A 97 -2.39 -11.92 1.36
C LEU A 97 -2.57 -12.00 2.87
N HIS A 98 -2.38 -13.19 3.47
CA HIS A 98 -2.44 -13.33 4.93
C HIS A 98 -1.35 -12.53 5.64
N ARG A 99 -0.14 -12.43 5.05
CA ARG A 99 0.94 -11.60 5.61
C ARG A 99 0.68 -10.12 5.46
N LEU A 100 0.13 -9.65 4.33
CA LEU A 100 -0.33 -8.28 4.19
C LEU A 100 -1.33 -7.90 5.27
N PHE A 101 -2.37 -8.74 5.45
CA PHE A 101 -3.40 -8.51 6.45
C PHE A 101 -2.85 -8.52 7.89
N ALA A 102 -1.96 -9.47 8.22
CA ALA A 102 -1.30 -9.53 9.52
C ALA A 102 -0.47 -8.27 9.78
N SER A 103 0.38 -7.88 8.81
CA SER A 103 1.21 -6.67 8.92
C SER A 103 0.38 -5.39 9.06
N MET A 104 -0.76 -5.28 8.37
CA MET A 104 -1.68 -4.17 8.51
C MET A 104 -2.19 -4.03 9.97
N LYS A 105 -2.56 -5.16 10.61
CA LYS A 105 -2.98 -5.18 12.02
C LYS A 105 -1.84 -4.84 12.98
N GLU A 106 -0.65 -5.39 12.73
CA GLU A 106 0.58 -5.10 13.51
C GLU A 106 0.94 -3.60 13.45
N MET A 107 0.68 -2.94 12.32
CA MET A 107 0.89 -1.51 12.12
C MET A 107 -0.24 -0.63 12.66
N GLY A 108 -1.20 -1.19 13.39
CA GLY A 108 -2.20 -0.42 14.14
C GLY A 108 -3.59 -0.37 13.52
N PHE A 109 -3.85 -1.00 12.37
CA PHE A 109 -5.20 -1.00 11.79
C PHE A 109 -6.24 -1.59 12.76
N ARG A 110 -7.33 -0.83 12.98
CA ARG A 110 -8.46 -1.22 13.86
C ARG A 110 -9.82 -1.01 13.19
N GLY A 111 -9.83 -0.85 11.88
CA GLY A 111 -10.97 -0.42 11.09
C GLY A 111 -10.75 0.98 10.53
N GLY A 112 -11.51 1.37 9.53
CA GLY A 112 -11.37 2.67 8.86
C GLY A 112 -11.24 2.51 7.35
N LYS A 113 -10.54 3.43 6.71
CA LYS A 113 -10.38 3.42 5.25
C LYS A 113 -9.23 2.53 4.81
N VAL A 114 -9.51 1.75 3.77
CA VAL A 114 -8.54 0.90 3.08
C VAL A 114 -8.67 1.12 1.58
N ARG A 115 -7.55 1.29 0.91
CA ARG A 115 -7.48 1.37 -0.55
C ARG A 115 -6.54 0.27 -1.06
N ILE A 116 -7.05 -0.59 -1.94
CA ILE A 116 -6.28 -1.70 -2.53
C ILE A 116 -6.09 -1.41 -4.01
N ALA A 117 -4.85 -1.24 -4.43
CA ALA A 117 -4.54 -1.07 -5.84
C ALA A 117 -3.84 -2.32 -6.40
N HIS A 118 -4.19 -2.72 -7.63
CA HIS A 118 -3.64 -3.93 -8.24
C HIS A 118 -3.20 -3.72 -9.69
N THR A 119 -2.22 -4.51 -10.12
CA THR A 119 -1.78 -4.61 -11.51
C THR A 119 -2.17 -5.98 -12.07
N TYR A 120 -3.24 -6.01 -12.87
CA TYR A 120 -3.82 -7.22 -13.48
C TYR A 120 -4.15 -8.36 -12.49
N ASN A 121 -4.39 -8.07 -11.22
CA ASN A 121 -4.69 -9.07 -10.18
C ASN A 121 -5.95 -8.73 -9.35
N PRO A 122 -7.14 -8.59 -9.99
CA PRO A 122 -8.36 -8.26 -9.26
C PRO A 122 -8.80 -9.36 -8.29
N ARG A 123 -8.47 -10.64 -8.58
CA ARG A 123 -8.84 -11.76 -7.70
C ARG A 123 -8.15 -11.67 -6.34
N ALA A 124 -6.86 -11.35 -6.32
CA ALA A 124 -6.14 -11.16 -5.07
C ALA A 124 -6.65 -9.96 -4.28
N ALA A 125 -6.99 -8.85 -4.96
CA ALA A 125 -7.59 -7.69 -4.31
C ALA A 125 -8.94 -8.04 -3.65
N VAL A 126 -9.83 -8.76 -4.34
CA VAL A 126 -11.10 -9.25 -3.78
C VAL A 126 -10.87 -10.20 -2.60
N SER A 127 -9.91 -11.12 -2.72
CA SER A 127 -9.59 -12.06 -1.63
C SER A 127 -9.05 -11.31 -0.39
N LEU A 128 -8.22 -10.29 -0.57
CA LEU A 128 -7.73 -9.46 0.52
C LEU A 128 -8.88 -8.66 1.17
N THR A 129 -9.78 -8.10 0.37
CA THR A 129 -10.99 -7.42 0.87
C THR A 129 -11.84 -8.35 1.72
N ALA A 130 -12.03 -9.60 1.31
CA ALA A 130 -12.79 -10.59 2.07
C ALA A 130 -12.12 -10.86 3.44
N LEU A 131 -10.80 -11.04 3.49
CA LEU A 131 -10.05 -11.20 4.75
C LEU A 131 -10.21 -9.99 5.68
N ILE A 132 -10.20 -8.78 5.11
CA ILE A 132 -10.38 -7.54 5.89
C ILE A 132 -11.80 -7.46 6.46
N HIS A 133 -12.82 -7.70 5.64
CA HIS A 133 -14.23 -7.62 6.09
C HIS A 133 -14.62 -8.74 7.04
N GLU A 134 -13.96 -9.89 7.04
CA GLU A 134 -14.20 -10.97 8.01
C GLU A 134 -13.91 -10.51 9.44
N GLU A 135 -12.86 -9.74 9.65
CA GLU A 135 -12.47 -9.23 10.97
C GLU A 135 -12.97 -7.79 11.24
N PHE A 136 -13.09 -6.97 10.18
CA PHE A 136 -13.50 -5.56 10.23
C PHE A 136 -14.67 -5.29 9.26
N PRO A 137 -15.90 -5.79 9.53
CA PRO A 137 -17.02 -5.73 8.56
C PRO A 137 -17.49 -4.31 8.24
N GLY A 138 -17.16 -3.33 9.07
CA GLY A 138 -17.55 -1.92 8.88
C GLY A 138 -16.52 -1.03 8.20
N CYS A 139 -15.37 -1.57 7.73
CA CYS A 139 -14.38 -0.73 7.11
C CYS A 139 -14.71 -0.36 5.65
N ASP A 140 -14.27 0.85 5.26
CA ASP A 140 -14.43 1.39 3.90
C ASP A 140 -13.28 0.88 3.02
N VAL A 141 -13.52 -0.18 2.26
CA VAL A 141 -12.55 -0.79 1.35
C VAL A 141 -12.89 -0.47 -0.10
N GLU A 142 -11.96 0.15 -0.81
CA GLU A 142 -12.06 0.40 -2.25
C GLU A 142 -10.95 -0.32 -3.01
N ILE A 143 -11.33 -0.98 -4.12
CA ILE A 143 -10.38 -1.63 -5.04
C ILE A 143 -10.23 -0.77 -6.29
N VAL A 144 -8.99 -0.44 -6.63
CA VAL A 144 -8.65 0.34 -7.82
C VAL A 144 -7.57 -0.35 -8.67
N ARG A 145 -7.44 0.05 -9.92
CA ARG A 145 -6.28 -0.33 -10.74
C ARG A 145 -5.13 0.62 -10.50
N ASN A 146 -3.91 0.09 -10.49
CA ASN A 146 -2.71 0.93 -10.45
C ASN A 146 -2.66 1.85 -11.68
N GLY A 147 -2.31 3.11 -11.46
CA GLY A 147 -1.94 4.04 -12.52
C GLY A 147 -0.58 3.69 -13.14
N GLY A 148 -0.20 4.37 -14.22
CA GLY A 148 0.96 4.02 -15.04
C GLY A 148 2.26 3.79 -14.27
N LEU A 149 2.66 4.71 -13.39
CA LEU A 149 3.89 4.59 -12.61
C LEU A 149 3.85 3.42 -11.63
N CYS A 150 2.75 3.27 -10.89
CA CYS A 150 2.60 2.14 -9.97
C CYS A 150 2.54 0.81 -10.72
N THR A 151 1.84 0.73 -11.86
CA THR A 151 1.82 -0.47 -12.72
C THR A 151 3.22 -0.86 -13.16
N PHE A 152 4.04 0.10 -13.59
CA PHE A 152 5.41 -0.15 -14.00
C PHE A 152 6.25 -0.77 -12.87
N TYR A 153 6.16 -0.23 -11.65
CA TYR A 153 6.95 -0.70 -10.51
C TYR A 153 6.40 -1.94 -9.82
N THR A 154 5.09 -2.13 -9.80
CA THR A 154 4.49 -3.32 -9.18
C THR A 154 4.47 -4.53 -10.09
N GLU A 155 4.68 -4.31 -11.38
CA GLU A 155 4.69 -5.31 -12.42
C GLU A 155 3.39 -6.16 -12.41
N ASN A 156 3.32 -7.22 -13.21
CA ASN A 156 2.13 -8.07 -13.26
C ASN A 156 1.92 -8.80 -11.93
N GLY A 157 0.68 -8.86 -11.48
CA GLY A 157 0.31 -9.55 -10.23
C GLY A 157 0.51 -8.76 -8.95
N GLY A 158 1.15 -7.56 -9.03
CA GLY A 158 1.43 -6.74 -7.86
C GLY A 158 0.20 -6.14 -7.19
N LEU A 159 0.26 -6.05 -5.84
CA LEU A 159 -0.72 -5.40 -4.98
C LEU A 159 -0.07 -4.30 -4.15
N LEU A 160 -0.78 -3.20 -4.00
CA LEU A 160 -0.50 -2.13 -3.05
C LEU A 160 -1.71 -1.99 -2.11
N LEU A 161 -1.45 -1.76 -0.84
CA LEU A 161 -2.46 -1.63 0.21
C LEU A 161 -2.19 -0.37 1.01
N GLY A 162 -3.02 0.65 0.86
CA GLY A 162 -3.03 1.86 1.68
C GLY A 162 -4.11 1.77 2.75
N PHE A 163 -3.82 2.18 3.99
CA PHE A 163 -4.79 2.13 5.08
C PHE A 163 -4.51 3.19 6.16
N GLU A 164 -5.56 3.49 6.94
CA GLU A 164 -5.49 4.30 8.17
C GLU A 164 -5.15 3.40 9.37
N GLY A 165 -4.22 3.83 10.24
CA GLY A 165 -3.86 3.12 11.46
C GLY A 165 -3.88 4.00 12.70
#